data_fe054cc5ab3161c7e15377da17b23516
#
_entry.id   fe054cc5ab3161c7e15377da17b23516
#
_cell.length_a   1.000
_cell.length_b   1.000
_cell.length_c   1.000
_cell.angle_alpha   90.00
_cell.angle_beta   90.00
_cell.angle_gamma   90.00
#
_symmetry.space_group_name_H-M   'P 1'
#
loop_
_entity.id
_entity.type
_entity.pdbx_description
1 polymer ?
#
loop_
_entity_poly.entity_id
_entity_poly.type
_entity_poly.pdbx_seq_one_letter_code
_entity_poly.pdbx_strand_id
1 'polypeptide(L)'
;MALPIWVKGIKQFVLESIVGAGGKPCPPGIVGVGIGGSADYAMHLAKEAIARPVGTYNPDPLVAQLEGELKDLLNETGIGPMGLGGDVTVLSVHVEHADTHMTLNPVAVNYQCWAARRASAHVAADGSIEYERDA
;
A
#
# COMPACT_ATOMS: atom_id res chain seq x y z
N MET A 1 -11.07 6.37 -21.02
CA MET A 1 -11.25 4.90 -21.01
C MET A 1 -11.87 4.52 -19.67
N ALA A 2 -13.02 3.85 -19.68
CA ALA A 2 -13.82 3.64 -18.48
C ALA A 2 -13.19 2.59 -17.54
N LEU A 3 -12.70 3.06 -16.40
CA LEU A 3 -12.25 2.22 -15.28
C LEU A 3 -13.32 2.02 -14.16
N PRO A 4 -14.64 2.33 -14.35
CA PRO A 4 -15.53 2.44 -13.19
C PRO A 4 -15.88 1.12 -12.51
N ILE A 5 -16.04 0.03 -13.25
CA ILE A 5 -16.52 -1.26 -12.67
C ILE A 5 -15.39 -2.01 -11.97
N TRP A 6 -14.23 -2.06 -12.58
CA TRP A 6 -13.05 -2.75 -12.03
C TRP A 6 -12.50 -2.05 -10.78
N VAL A 7 -12.43 -0.72 -10.80
CA VAL A 7 -11.93 0.08 -9.66
C VAL A 7 -12.79 -0.14 -8.41
N LYS A 8 -14.12 -0.18 -8.54
CA LYS A 8 -15.00 -0.45 -7.40
C LYS A 8 -14.75 -1.84 -6.80
N GLY A 9 -14.61 -2.86 -7.62
CA GLY A 9 -14.29 -4.22 -7.17
C GLY A 9 -12.92 -4.31 -6.50
N ILE A 10 -11.91 -3.62 -7.04
CA ILE A 10 -10.57 -3.55 -6.45
C ILE A 10 -10.64 -2.89 -5.06
N LYS A 11 -11.28 -1.73 -4.95
CA LYS A 11 -11.43 -1.04 -3.66
C LYS A 11 -12.15 -1.89 -2.62
N GLN A 12 -13.22 -2.56 -3.01
CA GLN A 12 -13.96 -3.44 -2.12
C GLN A 12 -13.08 -4.60 -1.65
N PHE A 13 -12.36 -5.27 -2.56
CA PHE A 13 -11.49 -6.39 -2.22
C PHE A 13 -10.35 -5.97 -1.28
N VAL A 14 -9.72 -4.81 -1.55
CA VAL A 14 -8.67 -4.27 -0.67
C VAL A 14 -9.24 -3.94 0.71
N LEU A 15 -10.40 -3.26 0.77
CA LEU A 15 -11.06 -2.92 2.03
C LEU A 15 -11.40 -4.17 2.84
N GLU A 16 -12.04 -5.16 2.22
CA GLU A 16 -12.40 -6.42 2.88
C GLU A 16 -11.16 -7.17 3.41
N SER A 17 -10.07 -7.15 2.64
CA SER A 17 -8.80 -7.76 3.04
C SER A 17 -8.22 -7.11 4.30
N ILE A 18 -8.21 -5.78 4.35
CA ILE A 18 -7.65 -5.04 5.50
C ILE A 18 -8.56 -5.13 6.73
N VAL A 19 -9.89 -5.02 6.54
CA VAL A 19 -10.85 -5.19 7.64
C VAL A 19 -10.78 -6.60 8.20
N GLY A 20 -10.68 -7.62 7.36
CA GLY A 20 -10.52 -9.02 7.78
C GLY A 20 -9.20 -9.29 8.51
N ALA A 21 -8.13 -8.57 8.16
CA ALA A 21 -6.85 -8.63 8.85
C ALA A 21 -6.91 -7.92 10.23
N GLY A 22 -7.63 -6.81 10.31
CA GLY A 22 -7.79 -6.03 11.55
C GLY A 22 -6.46 -5.62 12.15
N GLY A 23 -6.30 -5.83 13.45
CA GLY A 23 -5.06 -5.53 14.19
C GLY A 23 -3.93 -6.54 14.02
N LYS A 24 -4.16 -7.70 13.37
CA LYS A 24 -3.17 -8.80 13.29
C LYS A 24 -1.84 -8.41 12.61
N PRO A 25 -1.84 -7.57 11.55
CA PRO A 25 -0.60 -7.12 10.92
C PRO A 25 0.14 -6.01 11.69
N CYS A 26 -0.30 -5.64 12.87
CA CYS A 26 0.27 -4.55 13.67
C CYS A 26 0.26 -3.19 12.90
N PRO A 27 -0.91 -2.66 12.56
CA PRO A 27 -1.00 -1.34 11.93
C PRO A 27 -0.43 -0.21 12.82
N PRO A 28 -0.10 0.96 12.26
CA PRO A 28 -0.25 1.31 10.86
C PRO A 28 0.84 0.68 9.99
N GLY A 29 0.44 0.18 8.82
CA GLY A 29 1.34 -0.49 7.89
C GLY A 29 1.34 0.13 6.50
N ILE A 30 2.02 -0.54 5.57
CA ILE A 30 2.01 -0.22 4.15
C ILE A 30 1.23 -1.32 3.43
N VAL A 31 0.32 -0.93 2.54
CA VAL A 31 -0.45 -1.86 1.73
C VAL A 31 0.06 -1.80 0.29
N GLY A 32 0.46 -2.95 -0.23
CA GLY A 32 0.79 -3.13 -1.64
C GLY A 32 -0.34 -3.84 -2.37
N VAL A 33 -0.75 -3.30 -3.49
CA VAL A 33 -1.77 -3.87 -4.36
C VAL A 33 -1.15 -4.17 -5.71
N GLY A 34 -1.28 -5.41 -6.16
CA GLY A 34 -0.88 -5.84 -7.50
C GLY A 34 -2.11 -6.11 -8.35
N ILE A 35 -2.15 -5.56 -9.56
CA ILE A 35 -3.29 -5.64 -10.47
C ILE A 35 -2.83 -6.15 -11.83
N GLY A 36 -3.50 -7.16 -12.36
CA GLY A 36 -3.26 -7.64 -13.70
C GLY A 36 -2.20 -8.76 -13.80
N GLY A 37 -1.77 -9.06 -15.01
CA GLY A 37 -0.92 -10.21 -15.29
C GLY A 37 -1.63 -11.54 -15.02
N SER A 38 -0.88 -12.51 -14.53
CA SER A 38 -1.38 -13.76 -13.96
C SER A 38 -1.51 -13.67 -12.43
N ALA A 39 -2.14 -14.63 -11.80
CA ALA A 39 -2.37 -14.60 -10.34
C ALA A 39 -1.06 -14.53 -9.53
N ASP A 40 -0.04 -15.28 -9.94
CA ASP A 40 1.30 -15.25 -9.36
C ASP A 40 2.00 -13.93 -9.61
N TYR A 41 1.83 -13.34 -10.80
CA TYR A 41 2.42 -12.04 -11.11
C TYR A 41 1.75 -10.89 -10.36
N ALA A 42 0.43 -10.93 -10.18
CA ALA A 42 -0.27 -9.96 -9.34
C ALA A 42 0.25 -9.99 -7.87
N MET A 43 0.54 -11.18 -7.35
CA MET A 43 1.16 -11.30 -6.01
C MET A 43 2.58 -10.74 -5.97
N HIS A 44 3.36 -10.92 -7.04
CA HIS A 44 4.70 -10.32 -7.18
C HIS A 44 4.61 -8.78 -7.21
N LEU A 45 3.72 -8.23 -8.03
CA LEU A 45 3.47 -6.79 -8.11
C LEU A 45 3.05 -6.20 -6.76
N ALA A 46 2.16 -6.87 -6.01
CA ALA A 46 1.79 -6.44 -4.67
C ALA A 46 2.99 -6.43 -3.71
N LYS A 47 3.95 -7.34 -3.90
CA LYS A 47 5.18 -7.40 -3.11
C LYS A 47 6.16 -6.30 -3.49
N GLU A 48 6.28 -5.96 -4.76
CA GLU A 48 7.07 -4.80 -5.22
C GLU A 48 6.48 -3.49 -4.70
N ALA A 49 5.15 -3.36 -4.76
CA ALA A 49 4.45 -2.18 -4.30
C ALA A 49 4.75 -1.84 -2.83
N ILE A 50 4.77 -2.80 -1.92
CA ILE A 50 5.09 -2.52 -0.50
C ILE A 50 6.54 -2.11 -0.26
N ALA A 51 7.44 -2.33 -1.20
CA ALA A 51 8.84 -1.94 -1.09
C ALA A 51 9.07 -0.47 -1.45
N ARG A 52 8.09 0.20 -2.05
CA ARG A 52 8.18 1.63 -2.38
C ARG A 52 8.21 2.49 -1.12
N PRO A 53 9.00 3.59 -1.12
CA PRO A 53 9.05 4.52 0.02
C PRO A 53 7.68 5.16 0.31
N VAL A 54 7.38 5.35 1.59
CA VAL A 54 6.18 6.07 2.04
C VAL A 54 6.23 7.50 1.52
N GLY A 55 5.09 7.98 0.98
CA GLY A 55 5.00 9.33 0.40
C GLY A 55 5.27 9.39 -1.09
N THR A 56 5.67 8.26 -1.72
CA THR A 56 5.76 8.19 -3.18
C THR A 56 4.43 7.76 -3.79
N TYR A 57 4.20 8.19 -5.03
CA TYR A 57 3.01 7.83 -5.81
C TYR A 57 3.41 7.17 -7.12
N ASN A 58 2.50 6.40 -7.69
CA ASN A 58 2.71 5.80 -9.00
C ASN A 58 2.85 6.91 -10.07
N PRO A 59 3.75 6.75 -11.07
CA PRO A 59 3.88 7.73 -12.14
C PRO A 59 2.65 7.84 -13.05
N ASP A 60 1.78 6.82 -13.10
CA ASP A 60 0.49 6.89 -13.77
C ASP A 60 -0.51 7.68 -12.90
N PRO A 61 -1.04 8.81 -13.38
CA PRO A 61 -1.95 9.65 -12.60
C PRO A 61 -3.23 8.94 -12.14
N LEU A 62 -3.74 7.99 -12.93
CA LEU A 62 -4.94 7.23 -12.56
C LEU A 62 -4.66 6.25 -11.44
N VAL A 63 -3.48 5.64 -11.47
CA VAL A 63 -3.04 4.73 -10.42
C VAL A 63 -2.71 5.50 -9.15
N ALA A 64 -2.03 6.65 -9.26
CA ALA A 64 -1.76 7.55 -8.14
C ALA A 64 -3.05 8.03 -7.45
N GLN A 65 -4.08 8.34 -8.23
CA GLN A 65 -5.40 8.67 -7.68
C GLN A 65 -5.99 7.49 -6.91
N LEU A 66 -5.91 6.28 -7.45
CA LEU A 66 -6.39 5.07 -6.77
C LEU A 66 -5.64 4.81 -5.46
N GLU A 67 -4.32 5.03 -5.42
CA GLU A 67 -3.50 4.93 -4.20
C GLU A 67 -4.02 5.89 -3.11
N GLY A 68 -4.28 7.15 -3.46
CA GLY A 68 -4.84 8.16 -2.55
C GLY A 68 -6.23 7.75 -2.03
N GLU A 69 -7.15 7.40 -2.94
CA GLU A 69 -8.51 7.00 -2.58
C GLU A 69 -8.55 5.73 -1.70
N LEU A 70 -7.67 4.77 -1.96
CA LEU A 70 -7.53 3.58 -1.12
C LEU A 70 -6.98 3.92 0.26
N LYS A 71 -5.98 4.78 0.35
CA LYS A 71 -5.42 5.22 1.63
C LYS A 71 -6.49 5.89 2.50
N ASP A 72 -7.26 6.81 1.93
CA ASP A 72 -8.33 7.50 2.65
C ASP A 72 -9.40 6.51 3.12
N LEU A 73 -9.87 5.65 2.23
CA LEU A 73 -10.87 4.61 2.54
C LEU A 73 -10.40 3.67 3.67
N LEU A 74 -9.13 3.25 3.66
CA LEU A 74 -8.61 2.35 4.68
C LEU A 74 -8.42 3.06 6.03
N ASN A 75 -8.11 4.34 6.03
CA ASN A 75 -8.02 5.12 7.27
C ASN A 75 -9.40 5.43 7.87
N GLU A 76 -10.44 5.57 7.05
CA GLU A 76 -11.83 5.70 7.52
C GLU A 76 -12.32 4.46 8.30
N THR A 77 -11.67 3.32 8.17
CA THR A 77 -12.04 2.11 8.94
C THR A 77 -11.89 2.25 10.45
N GLY A 78 -11.04 3.19 10.91
CA GLY A 78 -10.79 3.42 12.31
C GLY A 78 -10.12 2.26 13.06
N ILE A 79 -9.56 1.27 12.34
CA ILE A 79 -8.82 0.15 12.95
C ILE A 79 -7.68 0.69 13.81
N GLY A 80 -6.92 1.65 13.27
CA GLY A 80 -5.92 2.41 13.98
C GLY A 80 -4.69 1.61 14.42
N PRO A 81 -3.76 2.28 15.14
CA PRO A 81 -2.53 1.66 15.62
C PRO A 81 -2.79 0.39 16.45
N MET A 82 -2.13 -0.70 16.07
CA MET A 82 -2.25 -2.01 16.71
C MET A 82 -3.68 -2.58 16.74
N GLY A 83 -4.60 -2.01 15.96
CA GLY A 83 -6.02 -2.39 15.96
C GLY A 83 -6.79 -1.90 17.20
N LEU A 84 -6.27 -0.92 17.90
CA LEU A 84 -6.86 -0.36 19.12
C LEU A 84 -7.74 0.88 18.87
N GLY A 85 -7.97 1.20 17.62
CA GLY A 85 -8.71 2.38 17.20
C GLY A 85 -7.83 3.59 16.92
N GLY A 86 -8.29 4.48 16.06
CA GLY A 86 -7.60 5.72 15.70
C GLY A 86 -7.66 6.01 14.21
N ASP A 87 -7.12 7.16 13.82
CA ASP A 87 -7.29 7.72 12.48
C ASP A 87 -6.31 7.15 11.44
N VAL A 88 -5.25 6.46 11.87
CA VAL A 88 -4.20 5.96 10.98
C VAL A 88 -4.14 4.43 11.04
N THR A 89 -4.74 3.80 10.07
CA THR A 89 -4.67 2.34 9.84
C THR A 89 -3.54 1.99 8.88
N VAL A 90 -3.33 2.84 7.84
CA VAL A 90 -2.26 2.67 6.86
C VAL A 90 -1.47 3.96 6.69
N LEU A 91 -0.15 3.82 6.54
CA LEU A 91 0.77 4.94 6.25
C LEU A 91 0.74 5.28 4.76
N SER A 92 0.72 4.25 3.92
CA SER A 92 0.68 4.38 2.48
C SER A 92 -0.01 3.17 1.85
N VAL A 93 -0.61 3.41 0.69
CA VAL A 93 -1.07 2.36 -0.22
C VAL A 93 -0.32 2.57 -1.53
N HIS A 94 0.29 1.51 -2.02
CA HIS A 94 0.99 1.51 -3.30
C HIS A 94 0.38 0.49 -4.24
N VAL A 95 0.26 0.84 -5.50
CA VAL A 95 -0.34 0.00 -6.53
C VAL A 95 0.66 -0.18 -7.67
N GLU A 96 0.95 -1.43 -8.00
CA GLU A 96 1.65 -1.79 -9.23
C GLU A 96 0.71 -2.58 -10.13
N HIS A 97 0.85 -2.40 -11.44
CA HIS A 97 -0.07 -3.03 -12.38
C HIS A 97 0.65 -3.55 -13.63
N ALA A 98 0.04 -4.52 -14.27
CA ALA A 98 0.45 -5.04 -15.55
C ALA A 98 -0.77 -5.28 -16.44
N ASP A 99 -0.53 -5.34 -17.75
CA ASP A 99 -1.54 -5.73 -18.70
C ASP A 99 -2.02 -7.17 -18.44
N THR A 100 -3.29 -7.40 -18.69
CA THR A 100 -3.90 -8.70 -18.51
C THR A 100 -4.89 -9.02 -19.63
N HIS A 101 -5.30 -10.27 -19.73
CA HIS A 101 -6.33 -10.69 -20.68
C HIS A 101 -7.66 -10.01 -20.33
N MET A 102 -8.43 -9.62 -21.37
CA MET A 102 -9.67 -8.86 -21.19
C MET A 102 -10.72 -9.54 -20.29
N THR A 103 -10.64 -10.86 -20.11
CA THR A 103 -11.55 -11.63 -19.27
C THR A 103 -11.01 -11.91 -17.86
N LEU A 104 -9.78 -11.49 -17.56
CA LEU A 104 -9.11 -11.73 -16.29
C LEU A 104 -8.74 -10.40 -15.66
N ASN A 105 -8.86 -10.32 -14.35
CA ASN A 105 -8.35 -9.19 -13.60
C ASN A 105 -7.89 -9.65 -12.21
N PRO A 106 -6.76 -10.39 -12.13
CA PRO A 106 -6.23 -10.81 -10.85
C PRO A 106 -5.82 -9.59 -10.03
N VAL A 107 -6.19 -9.61 -8.76
CA VAL A 107 -5.81 -8.58 -7.79
C VAL A 107 -5.22 -9.27 -6.58
N ALA A 108 -4.08 -8.79 -6.11
CA ALA A 108 -3.44 -9.28 -4.90
C ALA A 108 -3.22 -8.14 -3.92
N VAL A 109 -3.28 -8.45 -2.63
CA VAL A 109 -3.01 -7.50 -1.55
C VAL A 109 -1.91 -8.06 -0.67
N ASN A 110 -0.90 -7.24 -0.38
CA ASN A 110 0.15 -7.53 0.57
C ASN A 110 0.14 -6.44 1.65
N TYR A 111 0.02 -6.83 2.91
CA TYR A 111 0.00 -5.90 4.03
C TYR A 111 1.26 -6.06 4.87
N GLN A 112 2.05 -5.00 4.94
CA GLN A 112 3.28 -4.96 5.70
C GLN A 112 3.03 -4.42 7.11
N CYS A 113 3.69 -5.01 8.09
CA CYS A 113 3.51 -4.60 9.48
C CYS A 113 4.27 -3.31 9.83
N TRP A 114 4.03 -2.81 11.03
CA TRP A 114 4.70 -1.63 11.60
C TRP A 114 6.24 -1.74 11.65
N ALA A 115 6.80 -2.93 11.65
CA ALA A 115 8.26 -3.17 11.62
C ALA A 115 8.95 -2.65 10.35
N ALA A 116 8.19 -2.28 9.30
CA ALA A 116 8.72 -1.69 8.08
C ALA A 116 9.28 -0.26 8.25
N ARG A 117 9.09 0.37 9.39
CA ARG A 117 9.66 1.68 9.69
C ARG A 117 11.18 1.62 9.64
N ARG A 118 11.77 2.55 8.92
CA ARG A 118 13.22 2.68 8.78
C ARG A 118 13.63 4.13 8.96
N ALA A 119 14.84 4.34 9.45
CA ALA A 119 15.49 5.64 9.44
C ALA A 119 16.99 5.40 9.21
N SER A 120 17.60 6.22 8.40
CA SER A 120 19.04 6.18 8.14
C SER A 120 19.68 7.47 8.63
N ALA A 121 20.91 7.38 9.12
CA ALA A 121 21.68 8.54 9.50
C ALA A 121 23.14 8.35 9.13
N HIS A 122 23.78 9.41 8.67
CA HIS A 122 25.23 9.48 8.52
C HIS A 122 25.85 10.07 9.78
N VAL A 123 26.76 9.34 10.40
CA VAL A 123 27.51 9.81 11.56
C VAL A 123 28.94 10.09 11.13
N ALA A 124 29.36 11.36 11.18
CA ALA A 124 30.70 11.77 10.84
C ALA A 124 31.69 11.52 12.00
N ALA A 125 32.98 11.54 11.69
CA ALA A 125 34.05 11.27 12.67
C ALA A 125 34.10 12.28 13.83
N ASP A 126 33.57 13.47 13.66
CA ASP A 126 33.44 14.52 14.68
C ASP A 126 32.23 14.36 15.60
N GLY A 127 31.42 13.32 15.37
CA GLY A 127 30.19 13.04 16.11
C GLY A 127 28.95 13.78 15.61
N SER A 128 29.05 14.54 14.53
CA SER A 128 27.86 15.14 13.91
C SER A 128 26.97 14.09 13.25
N ILE A 129 25.65 14.27 13.34
CA ILE A 129 24.66 13.33 12.82
C ILE A 129 23.78 14.04 11.81
N GLU A 130 23.72 13.49 10.61
CA GLU A 130 22.82 13.93 9.55
C GLU A 130 21.84 12.81 9.23
N TYR A 131 20.54 13.05 9.46
CA TYR A 131 19.49 12.08 9.16
C TYR A 131 19.14 12.15 7.68
N GLU A 132 19.23 11.02 7.00
CA GLU A 132 18.64 10.89 5.68
C GLU A 132 17.12 10.96 5.82
N ARG A 133 16.51 11.94 5.17
CA ARG A 133 15.07 11.94 4.96
C ARG A 133 14.81 10.95 3.84
N ASP A 134 14.35 9.75 4.19
CA ASP A 134 13.78 8.84 3.20
C ASP A 134 12.65 9.61 2.51
N ALA A 135 12.87 9.92 1.22
CA ALA A 135 11.89 10.58 0.38
C ALA A 135 10.79 9.60 0.02
#